data_8d3b87c52cebdc79b946aab8ac2b7b31
#
_entry.id   8d3b87c52cebdc79b946aab8ac2b7b31
#
_cell.length_a   1.000
_cell.length_b   1.000
_cell.length_c   1.000
_cell.angle_alpha   90.00
_cell.angle_beta   90.00
_cell.angle_gamma   90.00
#
_symmetry.space_group_name_H-M   'P 1'
#
loop_
_entity.id
_entity.type
_entity.pdbx_description
1 polymer ?
#
loop_
_entity_poly.entity_id
_entity_poly.type
_entity_poly.pdbx_seq_one_letter_code
_entity_poly.pdbx_strand_id
1 'polypeptide(L)'
;MRGRRRAQILYGLVAVAVAFEAGVTWLALHPAVGPDYRAYYIDLSTTCLNKPVAGTYSLGDQLSFLPPGHAADLKVRVCGWDGPAGDGTHSVGTTSRLHFAVPDATGDLILTLDMTAVGGAGHPAQQVVKVIANDVPVGEATIPAGGLLTAHFNIPAAAIDRTPGRLDIVLSYPNAVQMFPGDSNTHWRSIKLRWLRLRHAGDPEPQPKTPENESDIREGTAA
;
A
#
# COMPACT_ATOMS: atom_id res chain seq x y z
N MET A 1 30.49 4.88 63.94
CA MET A 1 30.88 5.15 62.53
C MET A 1 30.40 4.10 61.52
N ARG A 2 30.22 2.82 61.84
CA ARG A 2 29.78 1.74 60.92
C ARG A 2 28.34 1.89 60.41
N GLY A 3 27.39 2.43 61.17
CA GLY A 3 26.01 2.60 60.75
C GLY A 3 25.82 3.63 59.62
N ARG A 4 26.55 4.74 59.66
CA ARG A 4 26.47 5.80 58.65
C ARG A 4 26.97 5.35 57.28
N ARG A 5 28.03 4.54 57.23
CA ARG A 5 28.55 3.95 55.95
C ARG A 5 27.56 2.95 55.35
N ARG A 6 26.88 2.12 56.18
CA ARG A 6 25.87 1.18 55.71
C ARG A 6 24.66 1.90 55.09
N ALA A 7 24.19 2.98 55.75
CA ALA A 7 23.12 3.82 55.22
C ALA A 7 23.50 4.48 53.87
N GLN A 8 24.70 4.99 53.75
CA GLN A 8 25.19 5.59 52.45
C GLN A 8 25.26 4.57 51.34
N ILE A 9 25.72 3.34 51.60
CA ILE A 9 25.75 2.25 50.64
C ILE A 9 24.31 1.89 50.20
N LEU A 10 23.38 1.78 51.15
CA LEU A 10 22.00 1.47 50.86
C LEU A 10 21.33 2.54 49.99
N TYR A 11 21.51 3.82 50.31
CA TYR A 11 20.99 4.93 49.50
C TYR A 11 21.63 4.95 48.10
N GLY A 12 22.92 4.63 48.00
CA GLY A 12 23.59 4.50 46.68
C GLY A 12 22.99 3.39 45.82
N LEU A 13 22.72 2.22 46.41
CA LEU A 13 22.08 1.12 45.68
C LEU A 13 20.65 1.46 45.23
N VAL A 14 19.85 2.10 46.10
CA VAL A 14 18.51 2.55 45.75
C VAL A 14 18.56 3.57 44.64
N ALA A 15 19.48 4.54 44.68
CA ALA A 15 19.61 5.54 43.63
C ALA A 15 19.98 4.90 42.26
N VAL A 16 20.88 3.91 42.26
CA VAL A 16 21.23 3.16 41.04
C VAL A 16 20.04 2.38 40.51
N ALA A 17 19.26 1.70 41.37
CA ALA A 17 18.08 0.96 40.96
C ALA A 17 17.01 1.90 40.34
N VAL A 18 16.73 3.03 40.96
CA VAL A 18 15.80 4.03 40.43
C VAL A 18 16.28 4.60 39.10
N ALA A 19 17.57 4.91 38.96
CA ALA A 19 18.13 5.39 37.69
C ALA A 19 18.02 4.33 36.58
N PHE A 20 18.24 3.06 36.90
CA PHE A 20 18.08 1.95 35.98
C PHE A 20 16.63 1.80 35.51
N GLU A 21 15.67 1.77 36.45
CA GLU A 21 14.25 1.67 36.11
C GLU A 21 13.77 2.87 35.29
N ALA A 22 14.21 4.08 35.61
CA ALA A 22 13.91 5.28 34.85
C ALA A 22 14.48 5.19 33.43
N GLY A 23 15.69 4.68 33.27
CA GLY A 23 16.32 4.44 31.96
C GLY A 23 15.57 3.41 31.12
N VAL A 24 15.19 2.28 31.72
CA VAL A 24 14.39 1.24 31.05
C VAL A 24 13.03 1.77 30.62
N THR A 25 12.35 2.50 31.52
CA THR A 25 11.06 3.12 31.23
C THR A 25 11.19 4.13 30.10
N TRP A 26 12.22 4.96 30.11
CA TRP A 26 12.46 5.93 29.06
C TRP A 26 12.70 5.24 27.68
N LEU A 27 13.50 4.18 27.64
CA LEU A 27 13.74 3.39 26.42
C LEU A 27 12.46 2.71 25.93
N ALA A 28 11.62 2.21 26.84
CA ALA A 28 10.33 1.60 26.48
C ALA A 28 9.34 2.61 25.89
N LEU A 29 9.36 3.86 26.38
CA LEU A 29 8.52 4.94 25.88
C LEU A 29 9.06 5.57 24.56
N HIS A 30 10.35 5.37 24.27
CA HIS A 30 11.01 5.91 23.06
C HIS A 30 11.69 4.79 22.26
N PRO A 31 10.92 3.80 21.75
CA PRO A 31 11.50 2.69 21.03
C PRO A 31 12.14 3.19 19.73
N ALA A 32 13.43 2.90 19.54
CA ALA A 32 14.16 3.14 18.31
C ALA A 32 13.81 2.06 17.28
N VAL A 33 12.59 2.12 16.72
CA VAL A 33 12.08 1.18 15.73
C VAL A 33 12.02 1.83 14.36
N GLY A 34 12.10 1.01 13.29
CA GLY A 34 11.92 1.48 11.94
C GLY A 34 10.53 2.09 11.70
N PRO A 35 10.40 3.00 10.70
CA PRO A 35 9.15 3.71 10.43
C PRO A 35 7.98 2.76 10.13
N ASP A 36 8.23 1.65 9.43
CA ASP A 36 7.18 0.68 9.11
C ASP A 36 6.67 -0.06 10.34
N TYR A 37 7.59 -0.44 11.25
CA TYR A 37 7.22 -1.06 12.52
C TYR A 37 6.39 -0.10 13.38
N ARG A 38 6.81 1.17 13.43
CA ARG A 38 6.10 2.21 14.17
C ARG A 38 4.69 2.40 13.61
N ALA A 39 4.57 2.54 12.27
CA ALA A 39 3.29 2.73 11.60
C ALA A 39 2.32 1.58 11.85
N TYR A 40 2.81 0.34 11.89
CA TYR A 40 1.97 -0.84 12.09
C TYR A 40 1.62 -1.12 13.56
N TYR A 41 2.60 -1.14 14.46
CA TYR A 41 2.40 -1.58 15.84
C TYR A 41 2.11 -0.45 16.83
N ILE A 42 2.58 0.78 16.57
CA ILE A 42 2.48 1.89 17.51
C ILE A 42 1.39 2.86 17.07
N ASP A 43 1.49 3.36 15.84
CA ASP A 43 0.59 4.39 15.33
C ASP A 43 -0.68 3.78 14.72
N LEU A 44 -0.71 2.47 14.45
CA LEU A 44 -1.82 1.71 13.85
C LEU A 44 -2.36 2.37 12.56
N SER A 45 -1.46 3.00 11.81
CA SER A 45 -1.80 3.76 10.60
C SER A 45 -1.81 2.91 9.32
N THR A 46 -1.40 1.65 9.40
CA THR A 46 -1.39 0.68 8.31
C THR A 46 -1.71 -0.72 8.81
N THR A 47 -2.14 -1.63 7.90
CA THR A 47 -2.52 -3.01 8.22
C THR A 47 -1.40 -4.02 8.05
N CYS A 48 -0.22 -3.62 7.58
CA CYS A 48 0.89 -4.55 7.35
C CYS A 48 2.26 -3.88 7.45
N LEU A 49 3.26 -4.70 7.78
CA LEU A 49 4.67 -4.36 7.60
C LEU A 49 5.06 -4.48 6.13
N ASN A 50 6.06 -3.74 5.70
CA ASN A 50 6.64 -3.88 4.37
C ASN A 50 7.12 -5.31 4.14
N LYS A 51 6.77 -5.86 2.97
CA LYS A 51 7.15 -7.20 2.55
C LYS A 51 8.20 -7.11 1.44
N PRO A 52 9.14 -8.05 1.35
CA PRO A 52 9.98 -8.16 0.18
C PRO A 52 9.13 -8.46 -1.06
N VAL A 53 9.62 -8.10 -2.24
CA VAL A 53 9.00 -8.51 -3.51
C VAL A 53 8.99 -10.03 -3.58
N ALA A 54 7.82 -10.63 -3.83
CA ALA A 54 7.62 -12.07 -3.79
C ALA A 54 7.39 -12.70 -5.16
N GLY A 55 7.18 -11.93 -6.23
CA GLY A 55 6.88 -12.45 -7.55
C GLY A 55 7.31 -11.53 -8.68
N THR A 56 7.53 -12.14 -9.85
CA THR A 56 7.83 -11.41 -11.09
C THR A 56 6.53 -10.95 -11.74
N TYR A 57 6.54 -9.74 -12.26
CA TYR A 57 5.46 -9.20 -13.07
C TYR A 57 5.95 -9.05 -14.52
N SER A 58 5.17 -9.58 -15.46
CA SER A 58 5.45 -9.43 -16.89
C SER A 58 4.81 -8.14 -17.40
N LEU A 59 5.62 -7.29 -18.06
CA LEU A 59 5.12 -6.04 -18.61
C LEU A 59 4.04 -6.31 -19.68
N GLY A 60 2.98 -5.52 -19.66
CA GLY A 60 1.81 -5.69 -20.51
C GLY A 60 0.67 -6.50 -19.90
N ASP A 61 0.93 -7.33 -18.89
CA ASP A 61 -0.11 -8.10 -18.23
C ASP A 61 -1.05 -7.21 -17.41
N GLN A 62 -2.33 -7.59 -17.37
CA GLN A 62 -3.30 -6.98 -16.47
C GLN A 62 -3.37 -7.75 -15.16
N LEU A 63 -3.05 -7.08 -14.05
CA LEU A 63 -3.18 -7.63 -12.72
C LEU A 63 -4.53 -7.23 -12.11
N SER A 64 -5.37 -8.21 -11.83
CA SER A 64 -6.70 -7.99 -11.23
C SER A 64 -6.61 -7.98 -9.70
N PHE A 65 -7.31 -7.03 -9.10
CA PHE A 65 -7.53 -6.88 -7.66
C PHE A 65 -8.97 -7.28 -7.27
N LEU A 66 -9.68 -7.92 -8.18
CA LEU A 66 -11.00 -8.50 -8.00
C LEU A 66 -10.87 -10.01 -7.75
N PRO A 67 -11.79 -10.65 -7.01
CA PRO A 67 -11.92 -12.11 -7.07
C PRO A 67 -12.29 -12.53 -8.52
N PRO A 68 -11.69 -13.57 -9.10
CA PRO A 68 -10.75 -14.55 -8.59
C PRO A 68 -9.26 -14.20 -8.77
N GLY A 69 -8.89 -13.02 -9.28
CA GLY A 69 -7.49 -12.62 -9.54
C GLY A 69 -6.63 -12.41 -8.29
N HIS A 70 -7.23 -12.48 -7.12
CA HIS A 70 -6.65 -12.18 -5.81
C HIS A 70 -5.35 -12.93 -5.45
N ALA A 71 -5.13 -14.15 -5.96
CA ALA A 71 -3.90 -14.88 -5.67
C ALA A 71 -2.64 -14.23 -6.29
N ALA A 72 -2.81 -13.50 -7.39
CA ALA A 72 -1.72 -12.81 -8.08
C ALA A 72 -1.42 -11.45 -7.44
N ASP A 73 -2.45 -10.69 -7.04
CA ASP A 73 -2.29 -9.37 -6.44
C ASP A 73 -1.63 -9.43 -5.06
N LEU A 74 -1.87 -10.51 -4.28
CA LEU A 74 -1.22 -10.75 -2.99
C LEU A 74 0.31 -10.76 -3.06
N LYS A 75 0.89 -11.11 -4.23
CA LYS A 75 2.34 -11.16 -4.42
C LYS A 75 2.98 -9.78 -4.52
N VAL A 76 2.21 -8.77 -4.88
CA VAL A 76 2.68 -7.40 -5.07
C VAL A 76 2.19 -6.44 -3.99
N ARG A 77 1.11 -6.77 -3.28
CA ARG A 77 0.60 -5.93 -2.18
C ARG A 77 1.51 -5.98 -0.97
N VAL A 78 1.98 -4.84 -0.52
CA VAL A 78 2.91 -4.71 0.61
C VAL A 78 2.17 -4.24 1.85
N CYS A 79 1.66 -3.02 1.84
CA CYS A 79 0.89 -2.44 2.96
C CYS A 79 -0.16 -1.47 2.47
N GLY A 80 -1.09 -1.11 3.37
CA GLY A 80 -2.19 -0.20 3.05
C GLY A 80 -3.31 -0.81 2.21
N TRP A 81 -3.48 -2.12 2.23
CA TRP A 81 -4.51 -2.85 1.49
C TRP A 81 -5.33 -3.75 2.41
N ASP A 82 -6.64 -3.78 2.19
CA ASP A 82 -7.57 -4.70 2.84
C ASP A 82 -7.75 -6.01 2.02
N GLY A 83 -8.64 -6.88 2.46
CA GLY A 83 -9.07 -8.03 1.67
C GLY A 83 -9.79 -7.60 0.38
N PRO A 84 -9.88 -8.50 -0.61
CA PRO A 84 -10.63 -8.24 -1.83
C PRO A 84 -12.12 -8.18 -1.54
N ALA A 85 -12.79 -7.19 -2.13
CA ALA A 85 -14.24 -7.14 -2.24
C ALA A 85 -14.66 -7.43 -3.68
N GLY A 86 -15.94 -7.69 -3.90
CA GLY A 86 -16.46 -8.01 -5.24
C GLY A 86 -16.25 -6.92 -6.29
N ASP A 87 -15.94 -5.69 -5.86
CA ASP A 87 -15.79 -4.50 -6.69
C ASP A 87 -14.38 -3.87 -6.61
N GLY A 88 -13.42 -4.55 -6.00
CA GLY A 88 -12.01 -4.12 -5.91
C GLY A 88 -11.39 -4.36 -4.53
N THR A 89 -10.12 -4.06 -4.40
CA THR A 89 -9.38 -4.13 -3.14
C THR A 89 -9.27 -2.73 -2.53
N HIS A 90 -9.77 -2.57 -1.32
CA HIS A 90 -9.78 -1.29 -0.61
C HIS A 90 -8.37 -0.85 -0.20
N SER A 91 -8.09 0.44 -0.37
CA SER A 91 -6.99 1.09 0.35
C SER A 91 -7.29 1.16 1.84
N VAL A 92 -6.24 1.07 2.67
CA VAL A 92 -6.32 1.24 4.13
C VAL A 92 -5.27 2.24 4.59
N GLY A 93 -5.68 3.22 5.39
CA GLY A 93 -4.84 4.33 5.80
C GLY A 93 -4.74 5.41 4.71
N THR A 94 -3.73 6.24 4.82
CA THR A 94 -3.48 7.38 3.91
C THR A 94 -2.49 7.04 2.80
N THR A 95 -1.93 5.82 2.80
CA THR A 95 -0.98 5.34 1.80
C THR A 95 -1.14 3.84 1.56
N SER A 96 -0.88 3.41 0.33
CA SER A 96 -0.76 2.00 -0.03
C SER A 96 0.52 1.78 -0.85
N ARG A 97 1.13 0.59 -0.74
CA ARG A 97 2.35 0.24 -1.46
C ARG A 97 2.18 -1.06 -2.25
N LEU A 98 2.80 -1.05 -3.42
CA LEU A 98 2.90 -2.20 -4.31
C LEU A 98 4.38 -2.38 -4.70
N HIS A 99 4.89 -3.59 -4.59
CA HIS A 99 6.24 -3.94 -5.04
C HIS A 99 6.18 -4.94 -6.20
N PHE A 100 6.93 -4.64 -7.25
CA PHE A 100 7.04 -5.47 -8.44
C PHE A 100 8.49 -5.88 -8.68
N ALA A 101 8.72 -7.16 -8.97
CA ALA A 101 9.92 -7.61 -9.64
C ALA A 101 9.66 -7.52 -11.15
N VAL A 102 10.37 -6.61 -11.82
CA VAL A 102 10.20 -6.30 -13.25
C VAL A 102 11.57 -6.36 -13.94
N PRO A 103 12.18 -7.55 -14.08
CA PRO A 103 13.55 -7.69 -14.58
C PRO A 103 13.75 -7.10 -15.97
N ASP A 104 12.70 -7.08 -16.78
CA ASP A 104 12.73 -6.59 -18.17
C ASP A 104 12.36 -5.09 -18.29
N ALA A 105 12.15 -4.40 -17.16
CA ALA A 105 11.79 -2.99 -17.17
C ALA A 105 12.99 -2.14 -17.59
N THR A 106 12.87 -1.47 -18.73
CA THR A 106 13.84 -0.52 -19.28
C THR A 106 13.12 0.66 -19.91
N GLY A 107 13.74 1.84 -19.89
CA GLY A 107 13.13 3.04 -20.45
C GLY A 107 11.88 3.49 -19.69
N ASP A 108 11.07 4.31 -20.33
CA ASP A 108 9.84 4.83 -19.75
C ASP A 108 8.74 3.76 -19.72
N LEU A 109 8.02 3.69 -18.60
CA LEU A 109 6.86 2.82 -18.43
C LEU A 109 5.57 3.64 -18.29
N ILE A 110 4.46 3.05 -18.68
CA ILE A 110 3.11 3.55 -18.38
C ILE A 110 2.50 2.64 -17.31
N LEU A 111 2.15 3.24 -16.18
CA LEU A 111 1.31 2.62 -15.16
C LEU A 111 -0.14 3.02 -15.43
N THR A 112 -1.00 2.05 -15.63
CA THR A 112 -2.45 2.24 -15.72
C THR A 112 -3.09 1.71 -14.45
N LEU A 113 -3.92 2.52 -13.79
CA LEU A 113 -4.69 2.16 -12.60
C LEU A 113 -6.18 2.34 -12.89
N ASP A 114 -6.96 1.30 -12.65
CA ASP A 114 -8.43 1.36 -12.71
C ASP A 114 -8.98 1.33 -11.27
N MET A 115 -9.58 2.45 -10.86
CA MET A 115 -9.89 2.74 -9.48
C MET A 115 -11.32 3.27 -9.33
N THR A 116 -11.99 2.86 -8.25
CA THR A 116 -13.24 3.47 -7.80
C THR A 116 -12.97 4.27 -6.53
N ALA A 117 -13.46 5.51 -6.46
CA ALA A 117 -13.38 6.30 -5.24
C ALA A 117 -14.40 5.84 -4.21
N VAL A 118 -14.01 5.83 -2.94
CA VAL A 118 -14.96 5.70 -1.84
C VAL A 118 -15.86 6.94 -1.83
N GLY A 119 -17.15 6.73 -1.71
CA GLY A 119 -18.16 7.80 -1.72
C GLY A 119 -19.22 7.57 -0.65
N GLY A 120 -20.06 8.58 -0.44
CA GLY A 120 -21.19 8.52 0.50
C GLY A 120 -21.48 9.86 1.17
N ALA A 121 -22.58 9.94 1.91
CA ALA A 121 -22.94 11.15 2.66
C ALA A 121 -21.86 11.46 3.71
N GLY A 122 -21.42 12.72 3.77
CA GLY A 122 -20.38 13.17 4.69
C GLY A 122 -18.93 12.92 4.21
N HIS A 123 -18.74 12.32 3.04
CA HIS A 123 -17.42 12.12 2.44
C HIS A 123 -17.05 13.29 1.50
N PRO A 124 -15.74 13.49 1.23
CA PRO A 124 -15.29 14.47 0.24
C PRO A 124 -15.95 14.21 -1.12
N ALA A 125 -16.23 15.28 -1.87
CA ALA A 125 -16.83 15.20 -3.21
C ALA A 125 -15.92 14.46 -4.22
N GLN A 126 -14.64 14.30 -3.89
CA GLN A 126 -13.64 13.63 -4.72
C GLN A 126 -12.52 13.03 -3.87
N GLN A 127 -11.88 12.00 -4.39
CA GLN A 127 -10.65 11.43 -3.85
C GLN A 127 -9.48 11.81 -4.73
N VAL A 128 -8.34 12.13 -4.11
CA VAL A 128 -7.08 12.40 -4.82
C VAL A 128 -6.13 11.24 -4.56
N VAL A 129 -5.52 10.73 -5.63
CA VAL A 129 -4.50 9.68 -5.59
C VAL A 129 -3.22 10.26 -6.15
N LYS A 130 -2.19 10.41 -5.31
CA LYS A 130 -0.84 10.78 -5.75
C LYS A 130 -0.02 9.52 -5.94
N VAL A 131 0.69 9.44 -7.05
CA VAL A 131 1.48 8.26 -7.43
C VAL A 131 2.96 8.61 -7.39
N ILE A 132 3.73 7.77 -6.69
CA ILE A 132 5.18 7.87 -6.55
C ILE A 132 5.76 6.52 -6.99
N ALA A 133 6.74 6.54 -7.89
CA ALA A 133 7.44 5.35 -8.36
C ALA A 133 8.94 5.44 -8.02
N ASN A 134 9.47 4.48 -7.26
CA ASN A 134 10.87 4.48 -6.79
C ASN A 134 11.30 5.86 -6.23
N ASP A 135 10.48 6.44 -5.34
CA ASP A 135 10.66 7.76 -4.74
C ASP A 135 10.62 8.96 -5.73
N VAL A 136 10.12 8.75 -6.94
CA VAL A 136 9.89 9.81 -7.93
C VAL A 136 8.40 10.06 -8.06
N PRO A 137 7.88 11.28 -7.78
CA PRO A 137 6.49 11.62 -8.06
C PRO A 137 6.22 11.53 -9.57
N VAL A 138 5.20 10.76 -9.96
CA VAL A 138 4.86 10.54 -11.37
C VAL A 138 3.50 11.14 -11.77
N GLY A 139 2.75 11.65 -10.82
CA GLY A 139 1.50 12.35 -11.09
C GLY A 139 0.43 12.17 -10.01
N GLU A 140 -0.74 12.71 -10.30
CA GLU A 140 -1.93 12.56 -9.46
C GLU A 140 -3.19 12.39 -10.31
N ALA A 141 -4.18 11.72 -9.74
CA ALA A 141 -5.51 11.56 -10.32
C ALA A 141 -6.58 11.99 -9.33
N THR A 142 -7.64 12.62 -9.83
CA THR A 142 -8.81 13.01 -9.05
C THR A 142 -10.01 12.22 -9.51
N ILE A 143 -10.67 11.55 -8.58
CA ILE A 143 -11.78 10.64 -8.84
C ILE A 143 -13.02 11.18 -8.12
N PRO A 144 -14.14 11.47 -8.79
CA PRO A 144 -15.38 11.85 -8.13
C PRO A 144 -15.82 10.79 -7.11
N ALA A 145 -16.42 11.21 -6.00
CA ALA A 145 -16.92 10.29 -4.97
C ALA A 145 -17.86 9.25 -5.57
N GLY A 146 -17.60 7.97 -5.32
CA GLY A 146 -18.33 6.84 -5.92
C GLY A 146 -18.07 6.63 -7.42
N GLY A 147 -17.23 7.48 -8.04
CA GLY A 147 -16.90 7.39 -9.46
C GLY A 147 -15.81 6.35 -9.75
N LEU A 148 -15.75 5.95 -11.03
CA LEU A 148 -14.74 5.07 -11.61
C LEU A 148 -13.80 5.90 -12.49
N LEU A 149 -12.50 5.65 -12.41
CA LEU A 149 -11.49 6.27 -13.26
C LEU A 149 -10.41 5.27 -13.64
N THR A 150 -10.09 5.20 -14.93
CA THR A 150 -8.85 4.60 -15.43
C THR A 150 -7.85 5.74 -15.65
N ALA A 151 -6.77 5.76 -14.89
CA ALA A 151 -5.74 6.78 -14.95
C ALA A 151 -4.42 6.20 -15.45
N HIS A 152 -3.67 7.01 -16.22
CA HIS A 152 -2.36 6.65 -16.77
C HIS A 152 -1.29 7.56 -16.22
N PHE A 153 -0.18 6.96 -15.78
CA PHE A 153 0.97 7.67 -15.21
C PHE A 153 2.23 7.28 -15.96
N ASN A 154 2.98 8.27 -16.44
CA ASN A 154 4.28 8.03 -17.05
C ASN A 154 5.34 7.88 -15.96
N ILE A 155 6.01 6.74 -15.89
CA ILE A 155 7.13 6.47 -15.01
C ILE A 155 8.40 6.67 -15.85
N PRO A 156 9.19 7.70 -15.59
CA PRO A 156 10.37 7.99 -16.40
C PRO A 156 11.47 6.93 -16.17
N ALA A 157 12.27 6.67 -17.18
CA ALA A 157 13.42 5.76 -17.13
C ALA A 157 14.32 6.04 -15.90
N ALA A 158 14.53 7.31 -15.58
CA ALA A 158 15.32 7.71 -14.41
C ALA A 158 14.75 7.19 -13.06
N ALA A 159 13.46 6.89 -12.97
CA ALA A 159 12.89 6.25 -11.79
C ALA A 159 13.14 4.74 -11.81
N ILE A 160 13.09 4.11 -12.98
CA ILE A 160 13.38 2.67 -13.16
C ILE A 160 14.86 2.37 -12.86
N ASP A 161 15.76 3.23 -13.33
CA ASP A 161 17.20 3.06 -13.17
C ASP A 161 17.68 3.18 -11.71
N ARG A 162 16.87 3.74 -10.82
CA ARG A 162 17.20 3.82 -9.37
C ARG A 162 17.30 2.44 -8.72
N THR A 163 16.43 1.52 -9.13
CA THR A 163 16.36 0.16 -8.58
C THR A 163 16.11 -0.84 -9.70
N PRO A 164 17.15 -1.16 -10.51
CA PRO A 164 16.99 -2.03 -11.68
C PRO A 164 16.30 -3.36 -11.32
N GLY A 165 15.32 -3.75 -12.12
CA GLY A 165 14.54 -4.97 -11.91
C GLY A 165 13.50 -4.91 -10.80
N ARG A 166 13.35 -3.76 -10.13
CA ARG A 166 12.35 -3.56 -9.06
C ARG A 166 11.60 -2.25 -9.27
N LEU A 167 10.33 -2.27 -8.95
CA LEU A 167 9.48 -1.09 -8.97
C LEU A 167 8.65 -1.03 -7.69
N ASP A 168 8.84 0.02 -6.93
CA ASP A 168 8.05 0.37 -5.75
C ASP A 168 7.06 1.47 -6.12
N ILE A 169 5.77 1.19 -6.02
CA ILE A 169 4.70 2.14 -6.26
C ILE A 169 4.05 2.49 -4.94
N VAL A 170 4.08 3.76 -4.59
CA VAL A 170 3.36 4.31 -3.44
C VAL A 170 2.18 5.12 -3.95
N LEU A 171 1.00 4.79 -3.46
CA LEU A 171 -0.22 5.56 -3.66
C LEU A 171 -0.51 6.34 -2.38
N SER A 172 -0.61 7.66 -2.45
CA SER A 172 -0.90 8.53 -1.30
C SER A 172 -2.29 9.16 -1.47
N TYR A 173 -3.05 9.20 -0.39
CA TYR A 173 -4.46 9.59 -0.35
C TYR A 173 -4.68 10.77 0.60
N PRO A 174 -4.43 12.02 0.19
CA PRO A 174 -4.58 13.17 1.07
C PRO A 174 -6.03 13.41 1.54
N ASN A 175 -7.01 12.87 0.81
CA ASN A 175 -8.44 13.01 1.10
C ASN A 175 -9.05 11.72 1.67
N ALA A 176 -8.22 10.77 2.15
CA ALA A 176 -8.74 9.57 2.77
C ALA A 176 -9.72 9.90 3.90
N VAL A 177 -10.76 9.09 4.06
CA VAL A 177 -11.82 9.30 5.04
C VAL A 177 -11.85 8.19 6.07
N GLN A 178 -12.12 8.55 7.31
CA GLN A 178 -12.35 7.57 8.36
C GLN A 178 -13.80 7.07 8.24
N MET A 179 -13.94 5.79 7.92
CA MET A 179 -15.28 5.18 7.69
C MET A 179 -16.10 5.08 8.97
N PHE A 180 -15.45 4.90 10.10
CA PHE A 180 -16.10 4.78 11.41
C PHE A 180 -15.46 5.77 12.38
N PRO A 181 -16.11 6.92 12.66
CA PRO A 181 -15.61 7.91 13.61
C PRO A 181 -15.39 7.28 15.00
N GLY A 182 -14.21 7.55 15.57
CA GLY A 182 -13.82 7.00 16.89
C GLY A 182 -13.11 5.64 16.86
N ASP A 183 -13.03 5.01 15.70
CA ASP A 183 -12.27 3.77 15.52
C ASP A 183 -10.79 4.05 15.24
N SER A 184 -9.94 3.01 15.40
CA SER A 184 -8.51 3.13 15.12
C SER A 184 -8.25 3.49 13.65
N ASN A 185 -7.08 4.06 13.35
CA ASN A 185 -6.69 4.56 12.02
C ASN A 185 -6.76 3.51 10.89
N THR A 186 -6.96 2.24 11.22
CA THR A 186 -7.05 1.13 10.25
C THR A 186 -8.27 1.20 9.34
N HIS A 187 -9.27 2.04 9.65
CA HIS A 187 -10.51 2.16 8.88
C HIS A 187 -10.55 3.37 7.93
N TRP A 188 -9.43 4.07 7.74
CA TRP A 188 -9.33 5.08 6.70
C TRP A 188 -9.39 4.43 5.33
N ARG A 189 -10.18 5.02 4.42
CA ARG A 189 -10.40 4.54 3.05
C ARG A 189 -10.34 5.70 2.07
N SER A 190 -9.92 5.42 0.85
CA SER A 190 -9.92 6.39 -0.24
C SER A 190 -10.44 5.77 -1.54
N ILE A 191 -9.81 4.68 -1.97
CA ILE A 191 -10.14 4.04 -3.24
C ILE A 191 -10.32 2.53 -3.06
N LYS A 192 -10.89 1.92 -4.11
CA LYS A 192 -10.79 0.50 -4.42
C LYS A 192 -10.01 0.36 -5.71
N LEU A 193 -8.91 -0.38 -5.68
CA LEU A 193 -8.18 -0.74 -6.89
C LEU A 193 -8.84 -1.97 -7.50
N ARG A 194 -9.18 -1.91 -8.79
CA ARG A 194 -9.84 -2.99 -9.53
C ARG A 194 -8.85 -3.80 -10.35
N TRP A 195 -7.98 -3.10 -11.08
CA TRP A 195 -6.88 -3.68 -11.82
C TRP A 195 -5.78 -2.64 -12.05
N LEU A 196 -4.60 -3.14 -12.36
CA LEU A 196 -3.50 -2.32 -12.84
C LEU A 196 -2.79 -3.00 -14.03
N ARG A 197 -2.03 -2.19 -14.77
CA ARG A 197 -1.12 -2.64 -15.83
C ARG A 197 0.12 -1.77 -15.88
N LEU A 198 1.27 -2.40 -16.03
CA LEU A 198 2.53 -1.76 -16.35
C LEU A 198 2.94 -2.20 -17.76
N ARG A 199 3.31 -1.27 -18.64
CA ARG A 199 3.80 -1.55 -19.98
C ARG A 199 4.89 -0.56 -20.37
N HIS A 200 5.67 -0.86 -21.40
CA HIS A 200 6.57 0.15 -22.00
C HIS A 200 5.76 1.28 -22.62
N ALA A 201 6.30 2.51 -22.57
CA ALA A 201 5.61 3.67 -23.12
C ALA A 201 5.40 3.59 -24.63
N GLY A 202 6.27 2.86 -25.35
CA GLY A 202 6.16 2.63 -26.79
C GLY A 202 5.21 1.52 -27.21
N ASP A 203 4.73 0.70 -26.27
CA ASP A 203 3.85 -0.41 -26.61
C ASP A 203 2.43 0.09 -26.92
N PRO A 204 1.73 -0.54 -27.88
CA PRO A 204 0.33 -0.20 -28.15
C PRO A 204 -0.53 -0.48 -26.92
N GLU A 205 -1.53 0.34 -26.70
CA GLU A 205 -2.51 0.07 -25.64
C GLU A 205 -3.32 -1.17 -26.00
N PRO A 206 -3.29 -2.21 -25.14
CA PRO A 206 -4.07 -3.42 -25.42
C PRO A 206 -5.56 -3.06 -25.48
N GLN A 207 -6.21 -3.46 -26.55
CA GLN A 207 -7.65 -3.31 -26.66
C GLN A 207 -8.33 -4.09 -25.53
N PRO A 208 -9.42 -3.58 -24.94
CA PRO A 208 -10.21 -4.33 -23.98
C PRO A 208 -10.63 -5.64 -24.63
N LYS A 209 -10.31 -6.77 -24.00
CA LYS A 209 -10.82 -8.07 -24.48
C LYS A 209 -12.35 -7.96 -24.46
N THR A 210 -12.95 -7.96 -25.64
CA THR A 210 -14.40 -8.14 -25.79
C THR A 210 -14.72 -9.46 -25.10
N PRO A 211 -15.71 -9.51 -24.18
CA PRO A 211 -16.12 -10.78 -23.58
C PRO A 211 -16.48 -11.72 -24.74
N GLU A 212 -15.75 -12.85 -24.82
CA GLU A 212 -16.10 -13.93 -25.74
C GLU A 212 -17.55 -14.27 -25.47
N ASN A 213 -18.34 -14.21 -26.52
CA ASN A 213 -19.78 -14.41 -26.48
C ASN A 213 -20.03 -15.84 -25.97
N GLU A 214 -20.62 -15.97 -24.79
CA GLU A 214 -20.95 -17.23 -24.10
C GLU A 214 -22.01 -18.04 -24.86
N SER A 215 -22.31 -17.68 -26.13
CA SER A 215 -23.30 -18.32 -26.99
C SER A 215 -22.83 -19.60 -27.67
N ASP A 216 -21.50 -19.88 -27.73
CA ASP A 216 -20.98 -21.06 -28.47
C ASP A 216 -20.96 -22.38 -27.66
N ILE A 217 -21.36 -22.37 -26.37
CA ILE A 217 -21.33 -23.58 -25.53
C ILE A 217 -22.66 -24.35 -25.55
N ARG A 218 -23.72 -23.85 -26.21
CA ARG A 218 -25.04 -24.48 -26.16
C ARG A 218 -25.41 -25.38 -27.35
N GLU A 219 -24.58 -25.53 -28.37
CA GLU A 219 -24.91 -26.37 -29.53
C GLU A 219 -24.24 -27.75 -29.58
N GLY A 220 -23.54 -28.18 -28.50
CA GLY A 220 -22.79 -29.45 -28.47
C GLY A 220 -23.46 -30.63 -27.75
N THR A 221 -24.73 -30.56 -27.34
CA THR A 221 -25.35 -31.69 -26.60
C THR A 221 -26.74 -32.01 -27.12
N ALA A 222 -26.84 -32.50 -28.36
CA ALA A 222 -27.99 -33.22 -28.87
C ALA A 222 -27.53 -34.14 -30.00
N ALA A 223 -27.03 -35.30 -29.69
CA ALA A 223 -26.98 -36.50 -30.55
C ALA A 223 -26.84 -37.73 -29.67
#